data_253a03f876af81d8b8ef9641b3b55b6e
#
_entry.id   253a03f876af81d8b8ef9641b3b55b6e
#
_cell.length_a   1.000
_cell.length_b   1.000
_cell.length_c   1.000
_cell.angle_alpha   90.00
_cell.angle_beta   90.00
_cell.angle_gamma   90.00
#
_symmetry.space_group_name_H-M   'P 1'
#
loop_
_entity.id
_entity.type
_entity.pdbx_description
1 polymer ?
#
loop_
_entity_poly.entity_id
_entity_poly.type
_entity_poly.pdbx_seq_one_letter_code
_entity_poly.pdbx_strand_id
1 'polypeptide(L)'
;MMKNLKNVIVTGLAAGILGSAAVEAADWPQWGGNTLGRNMYAAGAAGLPDKVQPGDFKQGTEDVDLSTAKNVKWAAKLGTQSYGNPTISNGRIFVGTNNDSMRDPKHPGDRSILLCLDEKSGEFLWQLVIPKLKSGKVNDWESLGLLSSPTVVGNRVYVVSSRCEVICLDVEGLANGNDGPYREEAVYVHLDTGKPPAKLGPKDGDIIWRYDMMDELGVFPHNASNCSVIVVGDMVYACTSNGQDWTHSNVPSPLSPSFIALDAKTGELKGEDDAGIGPNIYHGQWSSPSYGSVNGQGQLFFGGGDGWCYAFNPKPVYYKDEDLDFLSKVWWYDANPPEYKKDKDGKEIKYPAAEGPSEINATPVFYNDRVYIATGQDPEHGEGVGQLVCLDPTKKGDITKSGTIWSYKGIKRTISTVSIDPTNGLLFIGDFSGFVHCLDADTGKVHWVYDMKAHMWGSTLAADGKVYVGDEDGDFVVLASDKKMKVLSETYFPAPIYSTPVVANGILYVATQSHLYALYDEGRAKSATDQIKSK
;
A
#
# COMPACT_ATOMS: atom_id res chain seq x y z
N MET A 1 -4.35 27.19 77.78
CA MET A 1 -4.69 28.42 77.04
C MET A 1 -4.94 28.08 75.56
N MET A 2 -6.21 27.96 75.22
CA MET A 2 -6.68 27.62 73.82
C MET A 2 -6.68 28.90 73.02
N LYS A 3 -6.18 28.82 71.72
CA LYS A 3 -6.51 29.82 70.72
C LYS A 3 -6.99 29.10 69.43
N ASN A 4 -8.21 29.33 69.13
CA ASN A 4 -8.93 28.93 67.92
C ASN A 4 -8.29 29.56 66.68
N LEU A 5 -8.06 28.77 65.61
CA LEU A 5 -7.88 29.27 64.27
C LEU A 5 -9.05 28.75 63.41
N LYS A 6 -9.81 29.69 62.88
CA LYS A 6 -10.95 29.47 61.98
C LYS A 6 -10.43 29.08 60.59
N ASN A 7 -10.94 27.98 60.06
CA ASN A 7 -10.73 27.57 58.66
C ASN A 7 -11.60 28.49 57.74
N VAL A 8 -10.92 29.16 56.82
CA VAL A 8 -11.56 29.81 55.68
C VAL A 8 -11.46 28.87 54.48
N ILE A 9 -12.57 28.31 54.04
CA ILE A 9 -12.67 27.53 52.79
C ILE A 9 -12.81 28.53 51.67
N VAL A 10 -11.79 28.63 50.82
CA VAL A 10 -11.84 29.33 49.55
C VAL A 10 -12.17 28.31 48.48
N THR A 11 -13.44 28.30 48.01
CA THR A 11 -13.87 27.56 46.84
C THR A 11 -13.39 28.28 45.58
N GLY A 12 -12.27 27.83 45.03
CA GLY A 12 -11.81 28.23 43.72
C GLY A 12 -12.56 27.44 42.64
N LEU A 13 -13.41 28.08 41.87
CA LEU A 13 -13.90 27.53 40.60
C LEU A 13 -12.72 27.46 39.62
N ALA A 14 -12.23 26.27 39.38
CA ALA A 14 -11.35 26.01 38.24
C ALA A 14 -12.24 25.87 36.98
N ALA A 15 -12.32 26.95 36.19
CA ALA A 15 -12.84 26.87 34.83
C ALA A 15 -11.83 26.06 34.02
N GLY A 16 -12.15 24.79 33.76
CA GLY A 16 -11.40 23.94 32.84
C GLY A 16 -11.54 24.50 31.43
N ILE A 17 -10.50 25.15 30.93
CA ILE A 17 -10.34 25.41 29.51
C ILE A 17 -10.10 24.04 28.88
N LEU A 18 -11.14 23.42 28.31
CA LEU A 18 -10.99 22.35 27.34
C LEU A 18 -10.34 22.98 26.11
N GLY A 19 -9.02 23.04 26.10
CA GLY A 19 -8.25 23.26 24.88
C GLY A 19 -8.55 22.08 23.98
N SER A 20 -9.29 22.29 22.89
CA SER A 20 -9.28 21.37 21.77
C SER A 20 -7.82 21.27 21.33
N ALA A 21 -7.13 20.20 21.70
CA ALA A 21 -5.89 19.84 21.04
C ALA A 21 -6.26 19.71 19.57
N ALA A 22 -5.78 20.63 18.75
CA ALA A 22 -5.79 20.44 17.30
C ALA A 22 -5.09 19.08 17.09
N VAL A 23 -5.81 18.09 16.59
CA VAL A 23 -5.19 16.86 16.13
C VAL A 23 -4.23 17.32 15.04
N GLU A 24 -2.93 17.20 15.31
CA GLU A 24 -1.91 17.55 14.33
C GLU A 24 -2.17 16.69 13.10
N ALA A 25 -2.30 17.33 11.96
CA ALA A 25 -2.47 16.65 10.69
C ALA A 25 -1.28 15.70 10.50
N ALA A 26 -1.56 14.42 10.26
CA ALA A 26 -0.54 13.39 10.20
C ALA A 26 -0.17 13.09 8.75
N ASP A 27 1.12 12.85 8.50
CA ASP A 27 1.65 12.32 7.25
C ASP A 27 1.04 10.93 6.93
N TRP A 28 1.16 10.50 5.68
CA TRP A 28 0.84 9.15 5.19
C TRP A 28 2.11 8.50 4.60
N PRO A 29 3.08 8.09 5.45
CA PRO A 29 4.44 7.80 5.01
C PRO A 29 4.64 6.43 4.37
N GLN A 30 3.62 5.58 4.31
CA GLN A 30 3.70 4.22 3.75
C GLN A 30 2.31 3.69 3.37
N TRP A 31 2.26 2.54 2.72
CA TRP A 31 1.04 1.77 2.52
C TRP A 31 0.33 1.53 3.85
N GLY A 32 -0.97 1.86 3.95
CA GLY A 32 -1.72 1.76 5.21
C GLY A 32 -1.47 2.91 6.20
N GLY A 33 -0.85 4.01 5.77
CA GLY A 33 -0.64 5.21 6.59
C GLY A 33 0.51 5.11 7.59
N ASN A 34 0.35 5.64 8.78
CA ASN A 34 1.39 5.70 9.80
C ASN A 34 1.33 4.55 10.83
N THR A 35 0.55 3.50 10.56
CA THR A 35 0.52 2.31 11.39
C THR A 35 1.20 1.13 10.70
N LEU A 36 2.05 0.40 11.41
CA LEU A 36 2.70 -0.80 10.88
C LEU A 36 1.71 -1.96 10.65
N GLY A 37 0.52 -1.90 11.25
CA GLY A 37 -0.56 -2.87 11.03
C GLY A 37 -1.26 -2.74 9.69
N ARG A 38 -0.95 -1.70 8.90
CA ARG A 38 -1.44 -1.50 7.52
C ARG A 38 -2.96 -1.30 7.38
N ASN A 39 -3.64 -0.90 8.45
CA ASN A 39 -5.06 -0.56 8.37
C ASN A 39 -5.27 0.69 7.51
N MET A 40 -6.08 0.60 6.45
CA MET A 40 -6.40 1.72 5.56
C MET A 40 -7.37 2.70 6.23
N TYR A 41 -6.92 3.29 7.34
CA TYR A 41 -7.69 4.25 8.16
C TYR A 41 -6.86 5.49 8.46
N ALA A 42 -7.41 6.66 8.11
CA ALA A 42 -6.77 7.94 8.41
C ALA A 42 -7.24 8.48 9.77
N ALA A 43 -6.48 8.18 10.82
CA ALA A 43 -6.78 8.63 12.17
C ALA A 43 -6.73 10.16 12.29
N GLY A 44 -7.72 10.74 12.97
CA GLY A 44 -7.79 12.17 13.23
C GLY A 44 -8.12 13.05 12.02
N ALA A 45 -8.33 12.46 10.84
CA ALA A 45 -8.80 13.19 9.68
C ALA A 45 -10.18 13.81 9.96
N ALA A 46 -10.36 15.05 9.56
CA ALA A 46 -11.62 15.77 9.75
C ALA A 46 -11.81 16.81 8.64
N GLY A 47 -13.06 16.99 8.21
CA GLY A 47 -13.42 18.01 7.24
C GLY A 47 -13.01 17.69 5.81
N LEU A 48 -12.88 16.41 5.51
CA LEU A 48 -12.63 15.96 4.16
C LEU A 48 -13.86 16.18 3.26
N PRO A 49 -13.67 16.44 1.95
CA PRO A 49 -14.78 16.71 1.04
C PRO A 49 -15.69 15.49 0.86
N ASP A 50 -16.99 15.72 0.89
CA ASP A 50 -17.99 14.72 0.47
C ASP A 50 -18.17 14.73 -1.05
N LYS A 51 -18.04 15.90 -1.67
CA LYS A 51 -18.28 16.11 -3.10
C LYS A 51 -17.11 16.82 -3.72
N VAL A 52 -16.65 16.28 -4.83
CA VAL A 52 -15.58 16.85 -5.63
C VAL A 52 -16.03 16.97 -7.09
N GLN A 53 -15.39 17.86 -7.83
CA GLN A 53 -15.46 17.92 -9.29
C GLN A 53 -14.02 18.04 -9.77
N PRO A 54 -13.48 17.02 -10.44
CA PRO A 54 -12.06 16.96 -10.79
C PRO A 54 -11.62 18.05 -11.78
N GLY A 55 -12.57 18.64 -12.51
CA GLY A 55 -12.32 19.62 -13.57
C GLY A 55 -12.14 18.97 -14.94
N ASP A 56 -12.33 19.79 -15.97
CA ASP A 56 -12.11 19.39 -17.36
C ASP A 56 -10.63 19.52 -17.74
N PHE A 57 -10.19 18.86 -18.80
CA PHE A 57 -8.88 19.16 -19.37
C PHE A 57 -8.92 20.44 -20.21
N LYS A 58 -7.84 21.23 -20.14
CA LYS A 58 -7.66 22.38 -21.02
C LYS A 58 -7.61 21.94 -22.48
N GLN A 59 -8.21 22.71 -23.35
CA GLN A 59 -8.33 22.37 -24.76
C GLN A 59 -6.97 21.99 -25.41
N GLY A 60 -6.90 20.78 -25.96
CA GLY A 60 -5.72 20.28 -26.67
C GLY A 60 -4.56 19.84 -25.75
N THR A 61 -4.80 19.72 -24.45
CA THR A 61 -3.81 19.25 -23.47
C THR A 61 -4.46 18.21 -22.56
N GLU A 62 -3.65 17.60 -21.69
CA GLU A 62 -4.12 16.77 -20.57
C GLU A 62 -3.96 17.52 -19.22
N ASP A 63 -3.71 18.80 -19.24
CA ASP A 63 -3.67 19.60 -18.01
C ASP A 63 -5.06 19.90 -17.51
N VAL A 64 -5.30 19.70 -16.23
CA VAL A 64 -6.59 19.99 -15.59
C VAL A 64 -6.83 21.51 -15.55
N ASP A 65 -7.99 21.96 -16.00
CA ASP A 65 -8.46 23.32 -15.82
C ASP A 65 -9.13 23.47 -14.44
N LEU A 66 -8.35 23.97 -13.48
CA LEU A 66 -8.84 24.17 -12.12
C LEU A 66 -10.00 25.17 -12.01
N SER A 67 -10.25 26.02 -13.05
CA SER A 67 -11.41 26.93 -13.06
C SER A 67 -12.75 26.20 -13.21
N THR A 68 -12.73 24.97 -13.74
CA THR A 68 -13.90 24.08 -13.86
C THR A 68 -14.00 23.08 -12.71
N ALA A 69 -12.97 23.01 -11.84
CA ALA A 69 -12.92 22.09 -10.73
C ALA A 69 -13.62 22.63 -9.47
N LYS A 70 -13.99 21.75 -8.56
CA LYS A 70 -14.50 22.11 -7.23
C LYS A 70 -13.92 21.19 -6.16
N ASN A 71 -13.49 21.80 -5.05
CA ASN A 71 -12.82 21.09 -3.96
C ASN A 71 -11.48 20.42 -4.39
N VAL A 72 -10.84 20.93 -5.43
CA VAL A 72 -9.52 20.53 -5.92
C VAL A 72 -8.53 21.66 -5.64
N LYS A 73 -7.49 21.37 -4.85
CA LYS A 73 -6.43 22.32 -4.52
C LYS A 73 -5.43 22.45 -5.68
N TRP A 74 -5.03 21.32 -6.22
CA TRP A 74 -4.19 21.17 -7.40
C TRP A 74 -4.35 19.75 -8.00
N ALA A 75 -3.95 19.62 -9.26
CA ALA A 75 -3.82 18.34 -9.95
C ALA A 75 -2.45 18.28 -10.63
N ALA A 76 -1.72 17.19 -10.43
CA ALA A 76 -0.40 16.96 -11.01
C ALA A 76 -0.47 15.79 -12.00
N LYS A 77 0.03 16.00 -13.23
CA LYS A 77 0.13 14.94 -14.23
C LYS A 77 1.14 13.88 -13.77
N LEU A 78 0.79 12.61 -13.90
CA LEU A 78 1.68 11.46 -13.67
C LEU A 78 2.22 10.92 -15.01
N GLY A 79 2.19 9.63 -15.23
CA GLY A 79 2.35 8.97 -16.53
C GLY A 79 1.00 8.65 -17.15
N THR A 80 0.87 7.42 -17.68
CA THR A 80 -0.40 6.84 -18.14
C THR A 80 -0.81 5.62 -17.32
N GLN A 81 0.05 5.17 -16.40
CA GLN A 81 -0.17 4.04 -15.51
C GLN A 81 0.37 4.39 -14.11
N SER A 82 -0.51 4.35 -13.12
CA SER A 82 -0.18 4.56 -11.71
C SER A 82 -1.06 3.66 -10.84
N TYR A 83 -0.45 2.68 -10.20
CA TYR A 83 -1.12 1.67 -9.36
C TYR A 83 -0.79 1.85 -7.89
N GLY A 84 0.47 2.16 -7.58
CA GLY A 84 0.93 2.39 -6.22
C GLY A 84 0.26 3.59 -5.57
N ASN A 85 -0.01 3.52 -4.27
CA ASN A 85 -0.53 4.66 -3.53
C ASN A 85 0.54 5.73 -3.40
N PRO A 86 0.18 7.02 -3.51
CA PRO A 86 1.07 8.08 -3.11
C PRO A 86 1.36 7.99 -1.62
N THR A 87 2.60 8.31 -1.23
CA THR A 87 2.99 8.47 0.17
C THR A 87 3.42 9.91 0.42
N ILE A 88 3.01 10.42 1.55
CA ILE A 88 3.20 11.82 1.92
C ILE A 88 4.02 11.89 3.20
N SER A 89 5.13 12.58 3.16
CA SER A 89 5.95 12.81 4.34
C SER A 89 6.80 14.08 4.22
N ASN A 90 6.83 14.86 5.30
CA ASN A 90 7.66 16.05 5.43
C ASN A 90 7.49 17.05 4.27
N GLY A 91 6.25 17.27 3.81
CA GLY A 91 5.95 18.22 2.74
C GLY A 91 6.26 17.71 1.34
N ARG A 92 6.51 16.41 1.16
CA ARG A 92 6.76 15.75 -0.12
C ARG A 92 5.79 14.62 -0.36
N ILE A 93 5.52 14.39 -1.63
CA ILE A 93 4.72 13.26 -2.11
C ILE A 93 5.61 12.39 -2.99
N PHE A 94 5.61 11.10 -2.71
CA PHE A 94 6.31 10.09 -3.52
C PHE A 94 5.27 9.19 -4.17
N VAL A 95 5.35 9.01 -5.49
CA VAL A 95 4.38 8.20 -6.25
C VAL A 95 5.04 7.51 -7.43
N GLY A 96 4.70 6.23 -7.61
CA GLY A 96 5.15 5.43 -8.76
C GLY A 96 4.29 5.66 -10.00
N THR A 97 4.92 5.68 -11.17
CA THR A 97 4.25 5.76 -12.48
C THR A 97 5.17 5.24 -13.60
N ASN A 98 4.70 5.31 -14.85
CA ASN A 98 5.53 5.08 -16.04
C ASN A 98 6.04 6.40 -16.66
N ASN A 99 6.80 6.29 -17.75
CA ASN A 99 7.49 7.42 -18.39
C ASN A 99 6.72 8.03 -19.58
N ASP A 100 5.45 7.68 -19.79
CA ASP A 100 4.71 8.14 -20.97
C ASP A 100 4.46 9.66 -20.96
N SER A 101 4.43 10.28 -19.77
CA SER A 101 4.49 11.73 -19.61
C SER A 101 5.93 12.17 -19.29
N MET A 102 6.84 11.89 -20.22
CA MET A 102 8.28 12.09 -20.06
C MET A 102 8.64 13.51 -19.61
N ARG A 103 9.30 13.64 -18.45
CA ARG A 103 9.74 14.91 -17.88
C ARG A 103 11.16 15.28 -18.26
N ASP A 104 12.00 14.30 -18.54
CA ASP A 104 13.38 14.50 -19.00
C ASP A 104 13.61 13.81 -20.34
N PRO A 105 13.82 14.56 -21.44
CA PRO A 105 14.02 13.99 -22.77
C PRO A 105 15.33 13.17 -22.90
N LYS A 106 16.21 13.21 -21.91
CA LYS A 106 17.41 12.34 -21.87
C LYS A 106 17.06 10.87 -21.70
N HIS A 107 15.89 10.56 -21.12
CA HIS A 107 15.45 9.19 -20.78
C HIS A 107 14.18 8.77 -21.56
N PRO A 108 14.26 8.64 -22.89
CA PRO A 108 13.11 8.27 -23.70
C PRO A 108 12.74 6.79 -23.55
N GLY A 109 11.50 6.47 -23.91
CA GLY A 109 10.97 5.11 -23.98
C GLY A 109 10.37 4.62 -22.67
N ASP A 110 10.00 3.34 -22.64
CA ASP A 110 9.38 2.70 -21.51
C ASP A 110 10.35 2.64 -20.31
N ARG A 111 9.95 3.22 -19.20
CA ARG A 111 10.67 3.33 -17.94
C ARG A 111 9.70 3.28 -16.79
N SER A 112 10.15 2.79 -15.66
CA SER A 112 9.45 3.01 -14.40
C SER A 112 9.98 4.28 -13.74
N ILE A 113 9.09 5.04 -13.15
CA ILE A 113 9.41 6.35 -12.56
C ILE A 113 8.93 6.39 -11.12
N LEU A 114 9.83 6.73 -10.20
CA LEU A 114 9.44 7.26 -8.90
C LEU A 114 9.48 8.78 -8.97
N LEU A 115 8.33 9.42 -8.75
CA LEU A 115 8.22 10.88 -8.69
C LEU A 115 8.27 11.36 -7.25
N CYS A 116 8.94 12.49 -7.05
CA CYS A 116 8.82 13.33 -5.87
C CYS A 116 8.19 14.65 -6.24
N LEU A 117 7.09 15.01 -5.57
CA LEU A 117 6.35 16.26 -5.77
C LEU A 117 6.30 17.05 -4.48
N ASP A 118 6.19 18.38 -4.59
CA ASP A 118 5.88 19.25 -3.46
C ASP A 118 4.44 19.03 -3.00
N GLU A 119 4.22 18.75 -1.72
CA GLU A 119 2.89 18.46 -1.18
C GLU A 119 1.93 19.66 -1.29
N LYS A 120 2.45 20.86 -1.15
CA LYS A 120 1.63 22.07 -1.11
C LYS A 120 1.10 22.48 -2.48
N SER A 121 1.91 22.30 -3.52
CA SER A 121 1.65 22.80 -4.88
C SER A 121 1.45 21.69 -5.93
N GLY A 122 1.89 20.45 -5.67
CA GLY A 122 1.95 19.39 -6.68
C GLY A 122 3.09 19.54 -7.68
N GLU A 123 3.99 20.53 -7.49
CA GLU A 123 5.10 20.77 -8.40
C GLU A 123 6.14 19.64 -8.35
N PHE A 124 6.71 19.33 -9.51
CA PHE A 124 7.76 18.33 -9.67
C PHE A 124 9.07 18.78 -9.02
N LEU A 125 9.58 17.98 -8.07
CA LEU A 125 10.87 18.21 -7.42
C LEU A 125 11.98 17.38 -8.07
N TRP A 126 11.84 16.06 -8.06
CA TRP A 126 12.81 15.15 -8.69
C TRP A 126 12.16 13.80 -9.06
N GLN A 127 12.87 13.00 -9.84
CA GLN A 127 12.47 11.64 -10.20
C GLN A 127 13.65 10.67 -10.18
N LEU A 128 13.39 9.40 -9.82
CA LEU A 128 14.27 8.28 -10.18
C LEU A 128 13.74 7.62 -11.44
N VAL A 129 14.59 7.54 -12.46
CA VAL A 129 14.30 6.82 -13.71
C VAL A 129 14.85 5.40 -13.59
N ILE A 130 13.98 4.42 -13.68
CA ILE A 130 14.30 3.00 -13.55
C ILE A 130 14.18 2.34 -14.92
N PRO A 131 15.29 1.82 -15.48
CA PRO A 131 15.27 1.16 -16.79
C PRO A 131 14.53 -0.18 -16.72
N LYS A 132 13.90 -0.59 -17.82
CA LYS A 132 13.21 -1.87 -17.92
C LYS A 132 14.17 -3.05 -17.95
N LEU A 133 13.70 -4.22 -17.48
CA LEU A 133 14.42 -5.49 -17.64
C LEU A 133 14.40 -5.94 -19.10
N LYS A 134 15.53 -6.50 -19.57
CA LYS A 134 15.63 -7.03 -20.95
C LYS A 134 14.82 -8.31 -21.17
N SER A 135 14.40 -8.98 -20.10
CA SER A 135 13.53 -10.16 -20.16
C SER A 135 12.08 -9.84 -20.59
N GLY A 136 11.69 -8.55 -20.59
CA GLY A 136 10.37 -8.11 -21.03
C GLY A 136 9.24 -8.62 -20.14
N LYS A 137 8.06 -8.85 -20.72
CA LYS A 137 6.80 -9.16 -20.05
C LYS A 137 6.87 -10.19 -18.94
N VAL A 138 7.71 -11.18 -19.09
CA VAL A 138 7.78 -12.30 -18.13
C VAL A 138 8.21 -11.85 -16.73
N ASN A 139 9.05 -10.81 -16.65
CA ASN A 139 9.55 -10.30 -15.37
C ASN A 139 9.25 -8.81 -15.13
N ASP A 140 8.99 -8.05 -16.19
CA ASP A 140 8.79 -6.60 -16.13
C ASP A 140 7.87 -6.16 -17.28
N TRP A 141 6.55 -6.21 -17.03
CA TRP A 141 5.53 -5.93 -18.04
C TRP A 141 5.67 -4.52 -18.62
N GLU A 142 5.49 -4.39 -19.94
CA GLU A 142 5.66 -3.13 -20.66
C GLU A 142 4.67 -2.07 -20.16
N SER A 143 5.13 -0.84 -20.10
CA SER A 143 4.37 0.37 -19.77
C SER A 143 3.70 0.42 -18.40
N LEU A 144 3.83 -0.59 -17.53
CA LEU A 144 3.22 -0.57 -16.20
C LEU A 144 3.85 0.48 -15.29
N GLY A 145 5.17 0.68 -15.40
CA GLY A 145 5.89 1.60 -14.53
C GLY A 145 6.18 1.02 -13.14
N LEU A 146 6.33 1.91 -12.15
CA LEU A 146 6.60 1.55 -10.77
C LEU A 146 5.30 1.33 -10.00
N LEU A 147 5.07 0.10 -9.55
CA LEU A 147 3.81 -0.32 -8.92
C LEU A 147 3.83 -0.21 -7.39
N SER A 148 5.00 -0.27 -6.77
CA SER A 148 5.17 -0.22 -5.32
C SER A 148 4.79 1.14 -4.75
N SER A 149 4.12 1.13 -3.59
CA SER A 149 3.99 2.35 -2.79
C SER A 149 5.27 2.55 -1.99
N PRO A 150 5.91 3.73 -2.07
CA PRO A 150 7.10 4.02 -1.29
C PRO A 150 6.84 3.99 0.21
N THR A 151 7.88 3.71 1.01
CA THR A 151 7.86 3.85 2.48
C THR A 151 8.90 4.87 2.88
N VAL A 152 8.49 5.89 3.63
CA VAL A 152 9.37 6.99 4.07
C VAL A 152 9.64 6.88 5.56
N VAL A 153 10.92 6.86 5.94
CA VAL A 153 11.36 6.88 7.34
C VAL A 153 12.47 7.91 7.50
N GLY A 154 12.18 8.97 8.23
CA GLY A 154 13.12 10.09 8.39
C GLY A 154 13.45 10.74 7.04
N ASN A 155 14.72 10.73 6.66
CA ASN A 155 15.22 11.24 5.39
C ASN A 155 15.46 10.14 4.32
N ARG A 156 14.83 8.99 4.46
CA ARG A 156 15.00 7.83 3.55
C ARG A 156 13.67 7.41 2.92
N VAL A 157 13.72 7.09 1.63
CA VAL A 157 12.61 6.51 0.87
C VAL A 157 13.01 5.09 0.46
N TYR A 158 12.19 4.11 0.80
CA TYR A 158 12.39 2.72 0.45
C TYR A 158 11.32 2.27 -0.55
N VAL A 159 11.72 1.57 -1.60
CA VAL A 159 10.81 1.13 -2.66
C VAL A 159 11.32 -0.18 -3.29
N VAL A 160 10.40 -1.04 -3.74
CA VAL A 160 10.74 -2.14 -4.66
C VAL A 160 10.58 -1.65 -6.08
N SER A 161 11.65 -1.71 -6.87
CA SER A 161 11.63 -1.32 -8.28
C SER A 161 11.00 -2.39 -9.17
N SER A 162 10.57 -1.99 -10.39
CA SER A 162 10.09 -2.94 -11.41
C SER A 162 11.17 -3.95 -11.85
N ARG A 163 12.43 -3.70 -11.50
CA ARG A 163 13.57 -4.58 -11.76
C ARG A 163 13.79 -5.61 -10.64
N CYS A 164 12.86 -5.78 -9.72
CA CYS A 164 13.00 -6.66 -8.57
C CYS A 164 14.17 -6.26 -7.64
N GLU A 165 14.33 -4.96 -7.40
CA GLU A 165 15.36 -4.41 -6.53
C GLU A 165 14.70 -3.69 -5.34
N VAL A 166 15.24 -3.86 -4.14
CA VAL A 166 14.93 -2.97 -3.01
C VAL A 166 15.89 -1.79 -3.08
N ILE A 167 15.35 -0.58 -3.17
CA ILE A 167 16.14 0.65 -3.30
C ILE A 167 15.85 1.57 -2.12
N CYS A 168 16.90 2.11 -1.52
CA CYS A 168 16.84 3.19 -0.55
C CYS A 168 17.36 4.48 -1.20
N LEU A 169 16.57 5.55 -1.10
CA LEU A 169 16.93 6.86 -1.65
C LEU A 169 16.95 7.93 -0.56
N ASP A 170 17.65 9.04 -0.83
CA ASP A 170 17.49 10.27 -0.07
C ASP A 170 16.20 11.00 -0.47
N VAL A 171 15.48 11.58 0.50
CA VAL A 171 14.21 12.29 0.26
C VAL A 171 14.37 13.58 -0.58
N GLU A 172 15.58 14.15 -0.62
CA GLU A 172 15.90 15.36 -1.39
C GLU A 172 16.35 15.04 -2.83
N GLY A 173 16.58 13.75 -3.16
CA GLY A 173 17.27 13.38 -4.39
C GLY A 173 18.67 14.01 -4.45
N LEU A 174 19.20 14.26 -5.64
CA LEU A 174 20.51 14.88 -5.82
C LEU A 174 20.54 16.41 -5.56
N ALA A 175 19.46 17.00 -5.03
CA ALA A 175 19.40 18.44 -4.78
C ALA A 175 20.33 18.89 -3.63
N ASN A 176 20.60 18.04 -2.65
CA ASN A 176 21.52 18.28 -1.53
C ASN A 176 22.91 17.67 -1.72
N GLY A 177 23.14 16.98 -2.83
CA GLY A 177 24.37 16.24 -3.15
C GLY A 177 24.08 14.80 -3.48
N ASN A 178 25.12 13.98 -3.63
CA ASN A 178 25.01 12.54 -3.77
C ASN A 178 25.45 11.91 -2.45
N ASP A 179 24.51 11.39 -1.68
CA ASP A 179 24.72 10.82 -0.35
C ASP A 179 24.94 9.29 -0.41
N GLY A 180 25.26 8.67 0.73
CA GLY A 180 25.44 7.23 0.82
C GLY A 180 26.64 6.66 0.08
N PRO A 181 26.81 5.32 0.03
CA PRO A 181 27.91 4.65 -0.65
C PRO A 181 27.69 4.42 -2.16
N TYR A 182 26.45 4.40 -2.64
CA TYR A 182 26.15 4.20 -4.06
C TYR A 182 26.54 5.43 -4.87
N ARG A 183 27.16 5.23 -6.04
CA ARG A 183 27.69 6.32 -6.90
C ARG A 183 27.46 6.06 -8.38
N GLU A 184 26.60 5.12 -8.71
CA GLU A 184 26.43 4.64 -10.09
C GLU A 184 25.07 5.02 -10.69
N GLU A 185 24.34 5.99 -10.14
CA GLU A 185 23.04 6.42 -10.64
C GLU A 185 23.08 6.80 -12.12
N ALA A 186 24.18 7.48 -12.54
CA ALA A 186 24.40 7.87 -13.92
C ALA A 186 24.52 6.68 -14.90
N VAL A 187 25.03 5.53 -14.41
CA VAL A 187 25.10 4.28 -15.14
C VAL A 187 23.75 3.55 -15.04
N TYR A 188 23.17 3.53 -13.83
CA TYR A 188 21.93 2.83 -13.52
C TYR A 188 20.79 3.19 -14.47
N VAL A 189 20.53 4.47 -14.69
CA VAL A 189 19.45 4.95 -15.56
C VAL A 189 19.60 4.54 -17.03
N HIS A 190 20.73 3.97 -17.43
CA HIS A 190 21.04 3.51 -18.79
C HIS A 190 21.36 2.01 -18.89
N LEU A 191 21.12 1.21 -17.84
CA LEU A 191 21.45 -0.24 -17.81
C LEU A 191 20.84 -1.04 -18.98
N ASP A 192 19.65 -0.64 -19.44
CA ASP A 192 18.94 -1.31 -20.54
C ASP A 192 19.46 -0.91 -21.93
N THR A 193 20.01 0.28 -22.08
CA THR A 193 20.40 0.85 -23.39
C THR A 193 21.88 0.67 -23.71
N GLY A 194 22.74 0.45 -22.71
CA GLY A 194 24.20 0.47 -22.86
C GLY A 194 24.77 1.82 -23.31
N LYS A 195 24.02 2.90 -23.16
CA LYS A 195 24.49 4.28 -23.40
C LYS A 195 25.53 4.67 -22.36
N PRO A 196 26.40 5.66 -22.68
CA PRO A 196 27.28 6.24 -21.68
C PRO A 196 26.51 6.74 -20.44
N PRO A 197 27.19 6.90 -19.27
CA PRO A 197 26.57 7.41 -18.07
C PRO A 197 25.83 8.73 -18.32
N ALA A 198 24.63 8.86 -17.75
CA ALA A 198 23.80 10.07 -17.89
C ALA A 198 24.43 11.27 -17.18
N LYS A 199 24.13 12.47 -17.67
CA LYS A 199 24.43 13.69 -16.91
C LYS A 199 23.28 13.96 -15.96
N LEU A 200 23.48 13.64 -14.68
CA LEU A 200 22.49 13.87 -13.62
C LEU A 200 22.59 15.28 -13.03
N GLY A 201 21.55 15.71 -12.32
CA GLY A 201 21.43 16.99 -11.66
C GLY A 201 20.42 17.00 -10.52
N PRO A 202 20.09 18.17 -9.95
CA PRO A 202 19.25 18.27 -8.74
C PRO A 202 17.83 17.72 -8.87
N LYS A 203 17.38 17.41 -10.08
CA LYS A 203 16.05 16.83 -10.36
C LYS A 203 16.08 15.31 -10.56
N ASP A 204 17.20 14.68 -10.30
CA ASP A 204 17.37 13.24 -10.36
C ASP A 204 17.40 12.63 -8.95
N GLY A 205 16.97 11.36 -8.81
CA GLY A 205 16.97 10.65 -7.54
C GLY A 205 18.39 10.31 -7.08
N ASP A 206 18.61 10.29 -5.77
CA ASP A 206 19.85 9.91 -5.10
C ASP A 206 19.68 8.54 -4.45
N ILE A 207 20.37 7.53 -4.96
CA ILE A 207 20.35 6.16 -4.44
C ILE A 207 21.38 6.01 -3.32
N ILE A 208 20.93 5.71 -2.11
CA ILE A 208 21.81 5.43 -0.99
C ILE A 208 22.39 4.03 -1.07
N TRP A 209 21.53 3.05 -1.34
CA TRP A 209 21.88 1.66 -1.61
C TRP A 209 20.79 0.97 -2.43
N ARG A 210 21.18 -0.14 -3.09
CA ARG A 210 20.32 -0.99 -3.91
C ARG A 210 20.65 -2.44 -3.64
N TYR A 211 19.62 -3.28 -3.44
CA TYR A 211 19.74 -4.72 -3.31
C TYR A 211 18.98 -5.40 -4.46
N ASP A 212 19.68 -6.08 -5.33
CA ASP A 212 19.14 -6.76 -6.52
C ASP A 212 18.75 -8.20 -6.16
N MET A 213 17.45 -8.45 -5.97
CA MET A 213 16.95 -9.76 -5.55
C MET A 213 17.09 -10.84 -6.64
N MET A 214 17.17 -10.45 -7.92
CA MET A 214 17.40 -11.40 -9.00
C MET A 214 18.86 -11.88 -9.01
N ASP A 215 19.81 -10.97 -8.89
CA ASP A 215 21.24 -11.28 -8.90
C ASP A 215 21.68 -11.99 -7.62
N GLU A 216 21.25 -11.50 -6.46
CA GLU A 216 21.72 -11.96 -5.15
C GLU A 216 21.03 -13.25 -4.69
N LEU A 217 19.73 -13.42 -5.01
CA LEU A 217 18.90 -14.51 -4.50
C LEU A 217 18.39 -15.46 -5.59
N GLY A 218 18.67 -15.17 -6.85
CA GLY A 218 18.16 -15.96 -7.99
C GLY A 218 16.63 -15.89 -8.16
N VAL A 219 15.99 -14.86 -7.63
CA VAL A 219 14.53 -14.65 -7.74
C VAL A 219 14.11 -14.54 -9.19
N PHE A 220 12.98 -15.12 -9.53
CA PHE A 220 12.33 -15.00 -10.83
C PHE A 220 10.97 -14.32 -10.65
N PRO A 221 10.88 -12.98 -10.74
CA PRO A 221 9.62 -12.27 -10.56
C PRO A 221 8.65 -12.58 -11.71
N HIS A 222 7.38 -12.78 -11.39
CA HIS A 222 6.34 -12.98 -12.41
C HIS A 222 5.73 -11.64 -12.79
N ASN A 223 5.80 -11.28 -14.07
CA ASN A 223 5.23 -10.08 -14.69
C ASN A 223 5.68 -8.74 -14.10
N ALA A 224 5.74 -8.61 -12.80
CA ALA A 224 6.08 -7.36 -12.12
C ALA A 224 6.52 -7.60 -10.67
N SER A 225 7.31 -6.68 -10.15
CA SER A 225 7.67 -6.59 -8.73
C SER A 225 6.99 -5.37 -8.12
N ASN A 226 6.19 -5.54 -7.05
CA ASN A 226 5.33 -4.47 -6.55
C ASN A 226 5.16 -4.41 -5.02
N CYS A 227 5.97 -5.10 -4.27
CA CYS A 227 5.88 -5.08 -2.81
C CYS A 227 6.07 -3.66 -2.25
N SER A 228 5.14 -3.22 -1.41
CA SER A 228 5.31 -2.02 -0.58
C SER A 228 5.99 -2.41 0.73
N VAL A 229 7.29 -2.18 0.81
CA VAL A 229 8.12 -2.61 1.93
C VAL A 229 7.65 -2.05 3.28
N ILE A 230 7.97 -2.75 4.38
CA ILE A 230 7.77 -2.22 5.73
C ILE A 230 9.12 -2.07 6.43
N VAL A 231 9.28 -0.98 7.17
CA VAL A 231 10.46 -0.73 7.99
C VAL A 231 10.08 -0.85 9.46
N VAL A 232 10.74 -1.78 10.17
CA VAL A 232 10.53 -1.99 11.61
C VAL A 232 11.88 -1.93 12.31
N GLY A 233 12.09 -0.88 13.12
CA GLY A 233 13.40 -0.61 13.70
C GLY A 233 14.46 -0.38 12.64
N ASP A 234 15.53 -1.19 12.67
CA ASP A 234 16.66 -1.09 11.74
C ASP A 234 16.54 -2.04 10.53
N MET A 235 15.36 -2.62 10.30
CA MET A 235 15.16 -3.64 9.27
C MET A 235 14.09 -3.22 8.25
N VAL A 236 14.36 -3.49 6.97
CA VAL A 236 13.41 -3.42 5.86
C VAL A 236 12.96 -4.83 5.52
N TYR A 237 11.66 -5.07 5.43
CA TYR A 237 11.11 -6.36 5.02
C TYR A 237 10.39 -6.22 3.68
N ALA A 238 10.66 -7.15 2.78
CA ALA A 238 10.15 -7.14 1.42
C ALA A 238 9.74 -8.53 0.94
N CYS A 239 8.66 -8.59 0.15
CA CYS A 239 8.34 -9.70 -0.71
C CYS A 239 9.25 -9.66 -1.94
N THR A 240 9.75 -10.81 -2.38
CA THR A 240 10.66 -10.89 -3.52
C THR A 240 9.96 -10.91 -4.88
N SER A 241 8.64 -11.09 -4.90
CA SER A 241 7.85 -11.28 -6.12
C SER A 241 8.20 -12.55 -6.92
N ASN A 242 8.93 -13.52 -6.33
CA ASN A 242 9.22 -14.80 -6.98
C ASN A 242 7.92 -15.46 -7.46
N GLY A 243 7.92 -16.07 -8.63
CA GLY A 243 6.69 -16.60 -9.21
C GLY A 243 6.91 -17.60 -10.35
N GLN A 244 5.84 -17.86 -11.08
CA GLN A 244 5.85 -18.76 -12.23
C GLN A 244 6.49 -18.13 -13.46
N ASP A 245 6.89 -18.96 -14.40
CA ASP A 245 7.26 -18.50 -15.74
C ASP A 245 6.02 -18.22 -16.62
N TRP A 246 6.26 -17.80 -17.85
CA TRP A 246 5.22 -17.48 -18.80
C TRP A 246 4.27 -18.64 -19.13
N THR A 247 4.67 -19.89 -18.88
CA THR A 247 3.81 -21.06 -19.12
C THR A 247 2.73 -21.25 -18.06
N HIS A 248 2.81 -20.52 -16.94
CA HIS A 248 1.93 -20.66 -15.77
C HIS A 248 1.85 -22.10 -15.24
N SER A 249 2.94 -22.84 -15.37
CA SER A 249 3.01 -24.24 -14.94
C SER A 249 4.32 -24.62 -14.27
N ASN A 250 5.26 -23.68 -14.19
CA ASN A 250 6.58 -23.93 -13.62
C ASN A 250 7.07 -22.71 -12.83
N VAL A 251 7.65 -22.95 -11.67
CA VAL A 251 8.38 -21.93 -10.89
C VAL A 251 9.87 -22.11 -11.17
N PRO A 252 10.52 -21.21 -11.92
CA PRO A 252 11.92 -21.37 -12.33
C PRO A 252 12.88 -21.39 -11.14
N SER A 253 12.57 -20.65 -10.08
CA SER A 253 13.39 -20.50 -8.89
C SER A 253 12.66 -20.96 -7.62
N PRO A 254 12.34 -22.26 -7.49
CA PRO A 254 11.47 -22.75 -6.41
C PRO A 254 12.14 -22.71 -5.03
N LEU A 255 13.46 -22.59 -4.97
CA LEU A 255 14.24 -22.51 -3.73
C LEU A 255 14.59 -21.07 -3.33
N SER A 256 14.34 -20.09 -4.19
CA SER A 256 14.56 -18.68 -3.84
C SER A 256 13.57 -18.23 -2.78
N PRO A 257 14.02 -17.39 -1.82
CA PRO A 257 13.15 -16.91 -0.76
C PRO A 257 11.97 -16.08 -1.31
N SER A 258 10.86 -16.12 -0.63
CA SER A 258 9.67 -15.34 -0.94
C SER A 258 9.58 -14.05 -0.13
N PHE A 259 10.23 -14.03 1.03
CA PHE A 259 10.21 -12.92 1.97
C PHE A 259 11.57 -12.73 2.63
N ILE A 260 12.07 -11.49 2.66
CA ILE A 260 13.42 -11.16 3.13
C ILE A 260 13.45 -10.00 4.10
N ALA A 261 14.54 -9.94 4.87
CA ALA A 261 14.90 -8.82 5.74
C ALA A 261 16.25 -8.24 5.33
N LEU A 262 16.30 -6.92 5.15
CA LEU A 262 17.53 -6.16 4.86
C LEU A 262 17.83 -5.18 5.99
N ASP A 263 19.09 -4.86 6.22
CA ASP A 263 19.49 -3.75 7.07
C ASP A 263 19.03 -2.41 6.44
N ALA A 264 18.26 -1.62 7.15
CA ALA A 264 17.68 -0.39 6.61
C ALA A 264 18.72 0.68 6.25
N LYS A 265 19.89 0.65 6.89
CA LYS A 265 20.96 1.62 6.65
C LYS A 265 21.88 1.23 5.50
N THR A 266 22.15 -0.07 5.34
CA THR A 266 23.18 -0.57 4.41
C THR A 266 22.62 -1.34 3.22
N GLY A 267 21.39 -1.86 3.30
CA GLY A 267 20.80 -2.75 2.30
C GLY A 267 21.34 -4.19 2.36
N GLU A 268 22.15 -4.53 3.33
CA GLU A 268 22.72 -5.87 3.50
C GLU A 268 21.62 -6.87 3.88
N LEU A 269 21.61 -8.05 3.26
CA LEU A 269 20.71 -9.14 3.61
C LEU A 269 20.94 -9.59 5.06
N LYS A 270 19.86 -9.68 5.83
CA LYS A 270 19.88 -10.10 7.24
C LYS A 270 19.09 -11.37 7.50
N GLY A 271 18.26 -11.79 6.56
CA GLY A 271 17.53 -13.03 6.69
C GLY A 271 16.56 -13.28 5.56
N GLU A 272 16.30 -14.56 5.33
CA GLU A 272 15.37 -15.09 4.34
C GLU A 272 14.24 -15.84 5.05
N ASP A 273 13.09 -16.05 4.39
CA ASP A 273 12.07 -16.93 4.93
C ASP A 273 12.48 -18.41 4.83
N ASP A 274 12.04 -19.21 5.80
CA ASP A 274 12.16 -20.66 5.83
C ASP A 274 10.83 -21.36 5.51
N ALA A 275 9.89 -20.65 4.92
CA ALA A 275 8.51 -21.12 4.79
C ALA A 275 8.32 -22.19 3.69
N GLY A 276 9.22 -22.24 2.71
CA GLY A 276 9.11 -23.18 1.58
C GLY A 276 7.94 -22.83 0.65
N ILE A 277 7.67 -21.57 0.45
CA ILE A 277 6.55 -21.07 -0.38
C ILE A 277 6.78 -21.36 -1.85
N GLY A 278 8.01 -21.15 -2.34
CA GLY A 278 8.38 -21.17 -3.75
C GLY A 278 7.79 -22.32 -4.57
N PRO A 279 7.94 -23.60 -4.17
CA PRO A 279 7.42 -24.74 -4.93
C PRO A 279 5.90 -24.77 -5.09
N ASN A 280 5.16 -24.02 -4.27
CA ASN A 280 3.71 -24.06 -4.17
C ASN A 280 3.02 -22.80 -4.69
N ILE A 281 3.76 -21.87 -5.26
CA ILE A 281 3.22 -20.61 -5.81
C ILE A 281 2.25 -20.93 -6.95
N TYR A 282 1.03 -20.40 -6.84
CA TYR A 282 0.01 -20.57 -7.88
C TYR A 282 0.29 -19.73 -9.12
N HIS A 283 0.79 -18.48 -8.93
CA HIS A 283 1.06 -17.55 -10.03
C HIS A 283 2.24 -16.62 -9.68
N GLY A 284 2.02 -15.61 -8.86
CA GLY A 284 3.04 -14.68 -8.40
C GLY A 284 2.94 -14.39 -6.91
N GLN A 285 3.73 -13.42 -6.43
CA GLN A 285 3.72 -13.00 -5.04
C GLN A 285 3.79 -11.48 -4.99
N TRP A 286 2.66 -10.86 -4.65
CA TRP A 286 2.53 -9.41 -4.69
C TRP A 286 1.98 -8.79 -3.39
N SER A 287 1.79 -9.61 -2.35
CA SER A 287 1.38 -9.13 -1.03
C SER A 287 2.47 -8.26 -0.39
N SER A 288 2.04 -7.22 0.29
CA SER A 288 2.93 -6.40 1.11
C SER A 288 2.85 -6.84 2.58
N PRO A 289 3.96 -6.78 3.33
CA PRO A 289 3.96 -7.20 4.73
C PRO A 289 3.31 -6.18 5.66
N SER A 290 2.81 -6.66 6.80
CA SER A 290 2.42 -5.85 7.95
C SER A 290 3.10 -6.33 9.23
N TYR A 291 3.00 -5.55 10.31
CA TYR A 291 3.62 -5.86 11.59
C TYR A 291 2.67 -5.54 12.74
N GLY A 292 2.72 -6.37 13.78
CA GLY A 292 2.01 -6.15 15.03
C GLY A 292 2.72 -6.71 16.24
N SER A 293 2.36 -6.23 17.42
CA SER A 293 2.82 -6.78 18.70
C SER A 293 1.74 -7.70 19.27
N VAL A 294 2.02 -8.98 19.33
CA VAL A 294 1.13 -10.02 19.85
C VAL A 294 1.67 -10.51 21.19
N ASN A 295 0.93 -10.28 22.28
CA ASN A 295 1.39 -10.59 23.64
C ASN A 295 2.79 -10.03 23.95
N GLY A 296 3.10 -8.83 23.46
CA GLY A 296 4.40 -8.17 23.66
C GLY A 296 5.53 -8.70 22.77
N GLN A 297 5.24 -9.62 21.83
CA GLN A 297 6.18 -10.14 20.85
C GLN A 297 5.84 -9.59 19.47
N GLY A 298 6.82 -9.03 18.76
CA GLY A 298 6.64 -8.57 17.40
C GLY A 298 6.41 -9.76 16.45
N GLN A 299 5.50 -9.60 15.51
CA GLN A 299 5.26 -10.53 14.41
C GLN A 299 5.11 -9.76 13.10
N LEU A 300 5.68 -10.30 12.03
CA LEU A 300 5.46 -9.86 10.65
C LEU A 300 4.41 -10.77 10.03
N PHE A 301 3.47 -10.20 9.29
CA PHE A 301 2.43 -10.98 8.61
C PHE A 301 2.59 -10.82 7.11
N PHE A 302 2.57 -11.93 6.39
CA PHE A 302 2.80 -11.99 4.95
C PHE A 302 1.81 -12.95 4.27
N GLY A 303 1.25 -12.53 3.14
CA GLY A 303 0.40 -13.35 2.29
C GLY A 303 1.23 -14.01 1.18
N GLY A 304 1.22 -15.34 1.13
CA GLY A 304 1.98 -16.11 0.14
C GLY A 304 1.25 -16.26 -1.20
N GLY A 305 2.00 -16.42 -2.26
CA GLY A 305 1.51 -16.80 -3.60
C GLY A 305 0.98 -18.24 -3.66
N ASP A 306 1.12 -18.99 -2.60
CA ASP A 306 0.56 -20.33 -2.39
C ASP A 306 -0.80 -20.33 -1.66
N GLY A 307 -1.31 -19.12 -1.36
CA GLY A 307 -2.58 -18.94 -0.67
C GLY A 307 -2.54 -19.17 0.83
N TRP A 308 -1.33 -19.20 1.43
CA TRP A 308 -1.17 -19.27 2.87
C TRP A 308 -0.80 -17.90 3.43
N CYS A 309 -1.28 -17.60 4.63
CA CYS A 309 -0.81 -16.47 5.42
C CYS A 309 0.20 -16.95 6.45
N TYR A 310 1.33 -16.26 6.53
CA TYR A 310 2.43 -16.57 7.41
C TYR A 310 2.65 -15.48 8.44
N ALA A 311 3.03 -15.87 9.65
CA ALA A 311 3.63 -14.95 10.62
C ALA A 311 5.06 -15.35 10.90
N PHE A 312 5.96 -14.36 10.85
CA PHE A 312 7.39 -14.54 11.10
C PHE A 312 7.85 -13.75 12.33
N ASN A 313 8.88 -14.26 13.00
CA ASN A 313 9.65 -13.45 13.93
C ASN A 313 10.39 -12.35 13.15
N PRO A 314 10.36 -11.10 13.62
CA PRO A 314 11.05 -10.01 12.92
C PRO A 314 12.58 -10.07 13.06
N LYS A 315 13.11 -10.82 14.03
CA LYS A 315 14.54 -11.02 14.20
C LYS A 315 14.97 -12.31 13.53
N PRO A 316 15.84 -12.25 12.52
CA PRO A 316 16.43 -13.44 11.93
C PRO A 316 17.23 -14.25 12.97
N VAL A 317 17.27 -15.56 12.75
CA VAL A 317 18.00 -16.53 13.58
C VAL A 317 18.96 -17.29 12.70
N TYR A 318 20.22 -17.37 13.12
CA TYR A 318 21.24 -18.10 12.39
C TYR A 318 21.04 -19.62 12.48
N TYR A 319 20.97 -20.26 11.35
CA TYR A 319 20.87 -21.72 11.18
C TYR A 319 22.23 -22.27 10.74
N LYS A 320 22.91 -22.93 11.66
CA LYS A 320 24.30 -23.39 11.47
C LYS A 320 24.46 -24.37 10.31
N ASP A 321 23.46 -25.21 10.06
CA ASP A 321 23.51 -26.24 9.02
C ASP A 321 23.38 -25.66 7.62
N GLU A 322 22.75 -24.49 7.50
CA GLU A 322 22.55 -23.76 6.24
C GLU A 322 23.57 -22.62 6.06
N ASP A 323 24.27 -22.22 7.13
CA ASP A 323 25.16 -21.05 7.20
C ASP A 323 24.44 -19.74 6.81
N LEU A 324 23.16 -19.63 7.15
CA LEU A 324 22.27 -18.52 6.82
C LEU A 324 21.42 -18.09 8.02
N ASP A 325 20.97 -16.84 7.97
CA ASP A 325 19.99 -16.29 8.91
C ASP A 325 18.56 -16.41 8.34
N PHE A 326 17.65 -16.98 9.10
CA PHE A 326 16.25 -17.15 8.70
C PHE A 326 15.26 -16.40 9.55
N LEU A 327 14.22 -15.87 8.90
CA LEU A 327 12.99 -15.39 9.51
C LEU A 327 12.12 -16.59 9.90
N SER A 328 12.20 -17.03 11.15
CA SER A 328 11.48 -18.22 11.62
C SER A 328 9.98 -18.00 11.68
N LYS A 329 9.21 -18.99 11.16
CA LYS A 329 7.74 -18.98 11.26
C LYS A 329 7.26 -19.06 12.70
N VAL A 330 6.27 -18.25 13.05
CA VAL A 330 5.51 -18.33 14.30
C VAL A 330 4.27 -19.19 14.11
N TRP A 331 3.53 -18.90 13.05
CA TRP A 331 2.35 -19.65 12.63
C TRP A 331 2.13 -19.48 11.11
N TRP A 332 1.30 -20.39 10.54
CA TRP A 332 0.84 -20.33 9.16
C TRP A 332 -0.61 -20.80 9.07
N TYR A 333 -1.35 -20.24 8.11
CA TYR A 333 -2.78 -20.46 7.91
C TYR A 333 -3.10 -20.63 6.43
N ASP A 334 -3.74 -21.75 6.07
CA ASP A 334 -4.25 -22.01 4.72
C ASP A 334 -5.56 -21.22 4.51
N ALA A 335 -5.50 -20.19 3.66
CA ALA A 335 -6.65 -19.32 3.40
C ALA A 335 -7.60 -19.85 2.33
N ASN A 336 -7.26 -20.99 1.69
CA ASN A 336 -8.15 -21.67 0.75
C ASN A 336 -8.90 -22.78 1.44
N PRO A 337 -10.23 -22.66 1.65
CA PRO A 337 -11.01 -23.72 2.25
C PRO A 337 -11.04 -24.97 1.35
N PRO A 338 -11.30 -26.16 1.91
CA PRO A 338 -11.24 -27.43 1.16
C PRO A 338 -12.06 -27.44 -0.13
N GLU A 339 -13.22 -26.78 -0.14
CA GLU A 339 -14.11 -26.67 -1.31
C GLU A 339 -13.56 -25.84 -2.45
N TYR A 340 -12.51 -25.01 -2.22
CA TYR A 340 -11.78 -24.27 -3.26
C TYR A 340 -10.60 -25.07 -3.82
N LYS A 341 -10.29 -26.23 -3.24
CA LYS A 341 -9.19 -27.07 -3.67
C LYS A 341 -9.64 -28.33 -4.42
N LYS A 342 -10.87 -28.78 -4.20
CA LYS A 342 -11.41 -30.01 -4.79
C LYS A 342 -12.82 -29.77 -5.30
N ASP A 343 -13.09 -30.30 -6.49
CA ASP A 343 -14.43 -30.32 -7.05
C ASP A 343 -15.35 -31.32 -6.32
N LYS A 344 -16.62 -31.36 -6.74
CA LYS A 344 -17.65 -32.26 -6.17
C LYS A 344 -17.30 -33.77 -6.24
N ASP A 345 -16.41 -34.13 -7.17
CA ASP A 345 -15.97 -35.52 -7.38
C ASP A 345 -14.65 -35.81 -6.61
N GLY A 346 -14.16 -34.81 -5.81
CA GLY A 346 -12.96 -34.93 -5.00
C GLY A 346 -11.65 -34.76 -5.78
N LYS A 347 -11.74 -34.35 -7.05
CA LYS A 347 -10.59 -34.06 -7.91
C LYS A 347 -10.04 -32.67 -7.61
N GLU A 348 -8.73 -32.55 -7.59
CA GLU A 348 -8.04 -31.28 -7.41
C GLU A 348 -8.41 -30.26 -8.49
N ILE A 349 -8.83 -29.07 -8.06
CA ILE A 349 -9.06 -27.91 -8.92
C ILE A 349 -7.72 -27.22 -9.13
N LYS A 350 -7.26 -27.17 -10.38
CA LYS A 350 -6.00 -26.52 -10.72
C LYS A 350 -6.20 -25.02 -10.91
N TYR A 351 -5.24 -24.25 -10.43
CA TYR A 351 -5.15 -22.82 -10.73
C TYR A 351 -4.78 -22.60 -12.22
N PRO A 352 -5.31 -21.56 -12.93
CA PRO A 352 -6.43 -20.71 -12.49
C PRO A 352 -7.79 -21.33 -12.81
N ALA A 353 -8.71 -21.23 -11.87
CA ALA A 353 -10.11 -21.60 -12.08
C ALA A 353 -11.01 -20.70 -11.21
N ALA A 354 -12.23 -20.40 -11.69
CA ALA A 354 -13.15 -19.52 -10.98
C ALA A 354 -13.56 -20.04 -9.59
N GLU A 355 -13.73 -21.33 -9.46
CA GLU A 355 -14.04 -22.04 -8.22
C GLU A 355 -12.81 -22.53 -7.46
N GLY A 356 -11.63 -22.34 -8.02
CA GLY A 356 -10.37 -22.92 -7.54
C GLY A 356 -9.66 -22.05 -6.49
N PRO A 357 -8.49 -22.55 -6.02
CA PRO A 357 -7.71 -21.85 -5.02
C PRO A 357 -7.19 -20.50 -5.53
N SER A 358 -6.90 -19.60 -4.58
CA SER A 358 -6.38 -18.27 -4.83
C SER A 358 -5.14 -18.01 -3.96
N GLU A 359 -4.29 -17.12 -4.41
CA GLU A 359 -3.19 -16.56 -3.64
C GLU A 359 -3.67 -15.46 -2.68
N ILE A 360 -2.77 -14.89 -1.89
CA ILE A 360 -3.04 -13.72 -1.05
C ILE A 360 -2.24 -12.54 -1.60
N ASN A 361 -2.87 -11.69 -2.40
CA ASN A 361 -2.29 -10.46 -2.93
C ASN A 361 -2.61 -9.25 -2.04
N ALA A 362 -3.74 -9.28 -1.35
CA ALA A 362 -4.09 -8.29 -0.34
C ALA A 362 -3.06 -8.27 0.81
N THR A 363 -2.74 -7.08 1.30
CA THR A 363 -1.88 -6.96 2.50
C THR A 363 -2.62 -7.47 3.73
N PRO A 364 -2.05 -8.40 4.53
CA PRO A 364 -2.59 -8.75 5.83
C PRO A 364 -2.67 -7.52 6.73
N VAL A 365 -3.78 -7.29 7.42
CA VAL A 365 -3.94 -6.14 8.32
C VAL A 365 -3.93 -6.61 9.77
N PHE A 366 -3.02 -6.05 10.58
CA PHE A 366 -3.05 -6.25 12.02
C PHE A 366 -3.79 -5.09 12.70
N TYR A 367 -4.89 -5.41 13.37
CA TYR A 367 -5.69 -4.45 14.11
C TYR A 367 -6.35 -5.12 15.32
N ASN A 368 -6.26 -4.48 16.49
CA ASN A 368 -6.88 -4.92 17.74
C ASN A 368 -6.61 -6.40 18.07
N ASP A 369 -5.32 -6.77 18.10
CA ASP A 369 -4.82 -8.13 18.37
C ASP A 369 -5.38 -9.22 17.44
N ARG A 370 -5.73 -8.86 16.21
CA ARG A 370 -6.23 -9.76 15.16
C ARG A 370 -5.53 -9.51 13.84
N VAL A 371 -5.52 -10.52 12.99
CA VAL A 371 -5.03 -10.42 11.61
C VAL A 371 -6.17 -10.66 10.64
N TYR A 372 -6.37 -9.74 9.70
CA TYR A 372 -7.39 -9.82 8.66
C TYR A 372 -6.71 -10.08 7.33
N ILE A 373 -7.16 -11.11 6.61
CA ILE A 373 -6.62 -11.52 5.32
C ILE A 373 -7.75 -11.79 4.32
N ALA A 374 -7.49 -11.53 3.04
CA ALA A 374 -8.42 -11.86 1.97
C ALA A 374 -7.70 -12.57 0.83
N THR A 375 -8.37 -13.53 0.19
CA THR A 375 -7.83 -14.30 -0.94
C THR A 375 -8.23 -13.69 -2.27
N GLY A 376 -7.34 -13.76 -3.25
CA GLY A 376 -7.57 -13.27 -4.60
C GLY A 376 -6.58 -13.80 -5.60
N GLN A 377 -6.69 -13.29 -6.81
CA GLN A 377 -5.76 -13.51 -7.93
C GLN A 377 -5.42 -12.15 -8.51
N ASP A 378 -4.46 -12.14 -9.44
CA ASP A 378 -4.32 -10.97 -10.30
C ASP A 378 -5.59 -10.79 -11.15
N PRO A 379 -5.94 -9.55 -11.50
CA PRO A 379 -7.20 -9.24 -12.17
C PRO A 379 -7.37 -9.91 -13.54
N GLU A 380 -6.30 -10.26 -14.23
CA GLU A 380 -6.36 -10.89 -15.55
C GLU A 380 -6.90 -12.32 -15.51
N HIS A 381 -6.87 -12.98 -14.35
CA HIS A 381 -7.45 -14.31 -14.15
C HIS A 381 -8.93 -14.27 -13.69
N GLY A 382 -9.52 -13.09 -13.72
CA GLY A 382 -10.95 -12.85 -13.57
C GLY A 382 -11.47 -12.91 -12.15
N GLU A 383 -12.79 -12.81 -12.10
CA GLU A 383 -13.57 -12.96 -10.87
C GLU A 383 -13.47 -14.40 -10.36
N GLY A 384 -14.04 -14.72 -9.27
CA GLY A 384 -14.04 -16.08 -8.76
C GLY A 384 -14.44 -16.10 -7.30
N VAL A 385 -14.27 -17.24 -6.66
CA VAL A 385 -14.53 -17.36 -5.21
C VAL A 385 -13.40 -16.72 -4.42
N GLY A 386 -13.76 -15.99 -3.37
CA GLY A 386 -12.85 -15.37 -2.43
C GLY A 386 -13.22 -15.70 -0.99
N GLN A 387 -12.36 -15.30 -0.06
CA GLN A 387 -12.62 -15.42 1.37
C GLN A 387 -11.95 -14.28 2.11
N LEU A 388 -12.68 -13.66 3.03
CA LEU A 388 -12.14 -12.75 4.04
C LEU A 388 -12.13 -13.48 5.38
N VAL A 389 -11.00 -13.46 6.08
CA VAL A 389 -10.81 -14.18 7.35
C VAL A 389 -10.23 -13.26 8.40
N CYS A 390 -10.72 -13.38 9.63
CA CYS A 390 -10.13 -12.80 10.83
C CYS A 390 -9.48 -13.91 11.65
N LEU A 391 -8.19 -13.74 11.97
CA LEU A 391 -7.35 -14.72 12.63
C LEU A 391 -6.93 -14.27 14.04
N ASP A 392 -6.77 -15.27 14.93
CA ASP A 392 -6.13 -15.13 16.24
C ASP A 392 -4.60 -15.34 16.12
N PRO A 393 -3.78 -14.29 16.11
CA PRO A 393 -2.34 -14.39 15.95
C PRO A 393 -1.60 -14.90 17.20
N THR A 394 -2.29 -15.20 18.29
CA THR A 394 -1.69 -15.74 19.53
C THR A 394 -1.37 -17.23 19.41
N LYS A 395 -1.94 -17.90 18.42
CA LYS A 395 -1.69 -19.31 18.11
C LYS A 395 -0.30 -19.53 17.52
N LYS A 396 0.13 -20.79 17.46
CA LYS A 396 1.45 -21.19 16.92
C LYS A 396 1.35 -22.42 16.03
N GLY A 397 2.28 -22.53 15.07
CA GLY A 397 2.33 -23.64 14.13
C GLY A 397 1.23 -23.54 13.06
N ASP A 398 0.76 -24.68 12.56
CA ASP A 398 -0.39 -24.69 11.64
C ASP A 398 -1.68 -24.35 12.39
N ILE A 399 -2.18 -23.15 12.14
CA ILE A 399 -3.39 -22.65 12.79
C ILE A 399 -4.65 -22.74 11.90
N THR A 400 -4.58 -23.42 10.77
CA THR A 400 -5.70 -23.55 9.82
C THR A 400 -7.00 -23.99 10.49
N LYS A 401 -6.93 -24.92 11.45
CA LYS A 401 -8.10 -25.43 12.15
C LYS A 401 -8.46 -24.66 13.43
N SER A 402 -7.55 -23.87 13.96
CA SER A 402 -7.69 -23.29 15.33
C SER A 402 -7.57 -21.78 15.37
N GLY A 403 -7.12 -21.13 14.28
CA GLY A 403 -6.82 -19.71 14.24
C GLY A 403 -7.97 -18.83 13.78
N THR A 404 -8.98 -19.39 13.12
CA THR A 404 -10.12 -18.61 12.61
C THR A 404 -11.01 -18.11 13.74
N ILE A 405 -11.16 -16.79 13.87
CA ILE A 405 -12.15 -16.14 14.72
C ILE A 405 -13.49 -16.10 13.98
N TRP A 406 -13.47 -15.60 12.76
CA TRP A 406 -14.60 -15.65 11.82
C TRP A 406 -14.11 -15.66 10.38
N SER A 407 -14.95 -16.11 9.45
CA SER A 407 -14.70 -16.06 8.02
C SER A 407 -15.95 -15.64 7.25
N TYR A 408 -15.75 -14.97 6.12
CA TYR A 408 -16.81 -14.51 5.23
C TYR A 408 -16.51 -14.94 3.79
N LYS A 409 -17.41 -15.73 3.20
CA LYS A 409 -17.32 -16.28 1.83
C LYS A 409 -18.26 -15.59 0.84
N GLY A 410 -18.97 -14.55 1.27
CA GLY A 410 -19.82 -13.75 0.39
C GLY A 410 -19.06 -12.70 -0.43
N ILE A 411 -17.73 -12.74 -0.40
CA ILE A 411 -16.83 -11.89 -1.17
C ILE A 411 -16.26 -12.68 -2.35
N LYS A 412 -16.03 -12.02 -3.46
CA LYS A 412 -15.27 -12.57 -4.59
C LYS A 412 -13.77 -12.41 -4.36
N ARG A 413 -12.94 -12.84 -5.33
CA ARG A 413 -11.49 -12.60 -5.30
C ARG A 413 -11.18 -11.13 -5.12
N THR A 414 -10.17 -10.83 -4.32
CA THR A 414 -9.80 -9.46 -4.03
C THR A 414 -8.30 -9.29 -3.88
N ILE A 415 -7.81 -8.16 -4.34
CA ILE A 415 -6.46 -7.63 -4.05
C ILE A 415 -6.52 -6.46 -3.05
N SER A 416 -7.72 -6.06 -2.64
CA SER A 416 -7.95 -4.94 -1.72
C SER A 416 -7.54 -5.30 -0.29
N THR A 417 -6.87 -4.36 0.37
CA THR A 417 -6.57 -4.39 1.81
C THR A 417 -7.76 -3.85 2.58
N VAL A 418 -8.09 -4.46 3.71
CA VAL A 418 -9.22 -3.98 4.54
C VAL A 418 -8.97 -2.59 5.12
N SER A 419 -10.03 -1.80 5.28
CA SER A 419 -10.05 -0.61 6.11
C SER A 419 -11.01 -0.80 7.28
N ILE A 420 -10.54 -0.55 8.49
CA ILE A 420 -11.32 -0.70 9.72
C ILE A 420 -11.42 0.66 10.39
N ASP A 421 -12.64 1.15 10.58
CA ASP A 421 -12.92 2.37 11.33
C ASP A 421 -13.01 2.05 12.83
N PRO A 422 -12.02 2.45 13.64
CA PRO A 422 -12.00 2.16 15.07
C PRO A 422 -13.09 2.90 15.86
N THR A 423 -13.73 3.92 15.28
CA THR A 423 -14.73 4.72 15.98
C THR A 423 -16.08 3.99 16.09
N ASN A 424 -16.34 3.04 15.19
CA ASN A 424 -17.60 2.31 15.12
C ASN A 424 -17.44 0.79 14.94
N GLY A 425 -16.20 0.29 14.77
CA GLY A 425 -15.89 -1.12 14.60
C GLY A 425 -16.29 -1.71 13.24
N LEU A 426 -16.49 -0.86 12.23
CA LEU A 426 -16.84 -1.31 10.89
C LEU A 426 -15.60 -1.60 10.06
N LEU A 427 -15.65 -2.70 9.31
CA LEU A 427 -14.65 -3.12 8.34
C LEU A 427 -15.21 -2.95 6.93
N PHE A 428 -14.40 -2.40 6.04
CA PHE A 428 -14.72 -2.22 4.63
C PHE A 428 -13.66 -2.88 3.77
N ILE A 429 -14.08 -3.52 2.68
CA ILE A 429 -13.22 -4.14 1.68
C ILE A 429 -13.92 -4.14 0.32
N GLY A 430 -13.18 -3.91 -0.75
CA GLY A 430 -13.65 -4.10 -2.11
C GLY A 430 -13.29 -5.48 -2.64
N ASP A 431 -14.04 -6.02 -3.59
CA ASP A 431 -13.63 -7.17 -4.36
C ASP A 431 -13.46 -6.83 -5.86
N PHE A 432 -12.82 -7.73 -6.59
CA PHE A 432 -12.52 -7.47 -7.99
C PHE A 432 -13.78 -7.42 -8.86
N SER A 433 -14.88 -8.04 -8.46
CA SER A 433 -16.18 -7.92 -9.16
C SER A 433 -16.86 -6.55 -8.97
N GLY A 434 -16.25 -5.62 -8.22
CA GLY A 434 -16.76 -4.27 -8.01
C GLY A 434 -17.69 -4.11 -6.82
N PHE A 435 -17.71 -5.03 -5.86
CA PHE A 435 -18.53 -4.90 -4.67
C PHE A 435 -17.73 -4.38 -3.49
N VAL A 436 -18.26 -3.37 -2.80
CA VAL A 436 -17.78 -2.90 -1.49
C VAL A 436 -18.60 -3.56 -0.40
N HIS A 437 -17.94 -4.27 0.49
CA HIS A 437 -18.57 -4.96 1.61
C HIS A 437 -18.33 -4.19 2.91
N CYS A 438 -19.38 -4.01 3.71
CA CYS A 438 -19.30 -3.49 5.08
C CYS A 438 -19.66 -4.59 6.07
N LEU A 439 -18.73 -4.87 6.97
CA LEU A 439 -18.87 -5.89 8.00
C LEU A 439 -18.60 -5.28 9.39
N ASP A 440 -19.05 -5.97 10.41
CA ASP A 440 -18.60 -5.78 11.77
C ASP A 440 -17.21 -6.45 11.92
N ALA A 441 -16.19 -5.70 12.29
CA ALA A 441 -14.82 -6.18 12.36
C ALA A 441 -14.62 -7.29 13.40
N ASP A 442 -15.39 -7.28 14.47
CA ASP A 442 -15.27 -8.26 15.55
C ASP A 442 -15.92 -9.60 15.23
N THR A 443 -17.00 -9.60 14.47
CA THR A 443 -17.86 -10.77 14.28
C THR A 443 -17.95 -11.27 12.84
N GLY A 444 -17.50 -10.47 11.86
CA GLY A 444 -17.67 -10.76 10.44
C GLY A 444 -19.12 -10.63 9.93
N LYS A 445 -20.03 -10.09 10.76
CA LYS A 445 -21.42 -9.88 10.35
C LYS A 445 -21.52 -8.81 9.27
N VAL A 446 -22.07 -9.19 8.12
CA VAL A 446 -22.33 -8.24 7.01
C VAL A 446 -23.43 -7.29 7.38
N HIS A 447 -23.21 -6.00 7.16
CA HIS A 447 -24.20 -4.94 7.27
C HIS A 447 -24.82 -4.59 5.92
N TRP A 448 -23.98 -4.39 4.90
CA TRP A 448 -24.41 -4.11 3.53
C TRP A 448 -23.31 -4.44 2.51
N VAL A 449 -23.72 -4.51 1.26
CA VAL A 449 -22.84 -4.63 0.09
C VAL A 449 -23.29 -3.56 -0.91
N TYR A 450 -22.35 -2.81 -1.47
CA TYR A 450 -22.57 -1.77 -2.47
C TYR A 450 -21.91 -2.16 -3.79
N ASP A 451 -22.63 -2.00 -4.90
CA ASP A 451 -22.17 -2.33 -6.25
C ASP A 451 -21.62 -1.08 -6.94
N MET A 452 -20.31 -1.04 -7.18
CA MET A 452 -19.59 0.00 -7.92
C MET A 452 -19.83 -0.09 -9.44
N LYS A 453 -20.25 -1.26 -9.94
CA LYS A 453 -20.53 -1.62 -11.35
C LYS A 453 -19.30 -1.75 -12.25
N ALA A 454 -18.10 -1.53 -11.73
CA ALA A 454 -16.82 -1.73 -12.41
C ALA A 454 -15.82 -2.40 -11.47
N HIS A 455 -14.76 -2.97 -12.02
CA HIS A 455 -13.75 -3.67 -11.23
C HIS A 455 -13.00 -2.74 -10.27
N MET A 456 -12.68 -3.25 -9.10
CA MET A 456 -11.92 -2.51 -8.08
C MET A 456 -10.51 -3.07 -7.96
N TRP A 457 -9.51 -2.24 -8.27
CA TRP A 457 -8.09 -2.55 -8.10
C TRP A 457 -7.54 -2.02 -6.78
N GLY A 458 -8.01 -0.87 -6.35
CA GLY A 458 -7.62 -0.22 -5.11
C GLY A 458 -8.32 -0.80 -3.88
N SER A 459 -7.90 -0.33 -2.73
CA SER A 459 -8.57 -0.62 -1.45
C SER A 459 -9.55 0.50 -1.09
N THR A 460 -10.41 0.25 -0.12
CA THR A 460 -11.20 1.30 0.52
C THR A 460 -10.33 2.09 1.49
N LEU A 461 -10.62 3.39 1.68
CA LEU A 461 -10.05 4.22 2.74
C LEU A 461 -11.15 4.67 3.70
N ALA A 462 -11.03 4.34 4.98
CA ALA A 462 -11.92 4.88 6.01
C ALA A 462 -11.30 6.15 6.64
N ALA A 463 -12.04 7.25 6.64
CA ALA A 463 -11.59 8.54 7.18
C ALA A 463 -12.77 9.48 7.44
N ASP A 464 -12.73 10.28 8.50
CA ASP A 464 -13.72 11.35 8.80
C ASP A 464 -15.18 10.85 8.77
N GLY A 465 -15.44 9.62 9.28
CA GLY A 465 -16.77 8.99 9.26
C GLY A 465 -17.27 8.60 7.86
N LYS A 466 -16.36 8.47 6.89
CA LYS A 466 -16.62 8.16 5.48
C LYS A 466 -15.76 7.02 5.00
N VAL A 467 -16.14 6.44 3.88
CA VAL A 467 -15.37 5.47 3.12
C VAL A 467 -15.20 6.01 1.69
N TYR A 468 -13.97 6.12 1.25
CA TYR A 468 -13.61 6.57 -0.08
C TYR A 468 -13.13 5.40 -0.90
N VAL A 469 -13.58 5.30 -2.14
CA VAL A 469 -13.25 4.20 -3.05
C VAL A 469 -13.33 4.65 -4.50
N GLY A 470 -12.45 4.11 -5.35
CA GLY A 470 -12.47 4.31 -6.79
C GLY A 470 -12.46 2.98 -7.53
N ASP A 471 -12.81 3.01 -8.82
CA ASP A 471 -12.85 1.84 -9.70
C ASP A 471 -12.14 2.08 -11.06
N GLU A 472 -12.14 1.06 -11.92
CA GLU A 472 -11.47 1.10 -13.21
C GLU A 472 -12.18 1.94 -14.28
N ASP A 473 -13.44 2.30 -14.08
CA ASP A 473 -14.15 3.23 -14.99
C ASP A 473 -13.89 4.69 -14.61
N GLY A 474 -13.28 4.95 -13.44
CA GLY A 474 -13.01 6.28 -12.92
C GLY A 474 -14.10 6.80 -11.98
N ASP A 475 -15.04 5.96 -11.59
CA ASP A 475 -16.01 6.33 -10.59
C ASP A 475 -15.35 6.41 -9.21
N PHE A 476 -15.58 7.53 -8.54
CA PHE A 476 -15.13 7.81 -7.19
C PHE A 476 -16.33 7.97 -6.29
N VAL A 477 -16.51 7.03 -5.37
CA VAL A 477 -17.68 6.97 -4.49
C VAL A 477 -17.30 7.28 -3.05
N VAL A 478 -18.10 8.10 -2.41
CA VAL A 478 -18.00 8.41 -0.98
C VAL A 478 -19.22 7.83 -0.27
N LEU A 479 -18.97 6.88 0.62
CA LEU A 479 -20.01 6.25 1.45
C LEU A 479 -19.89 6.74 2.89
N ALA A 480 -20.99 6.70 3.66
CA ALA A 480 -20.92 6.90 5.10
C ALA A 480 -20.33 5.65 5.78
N SER A 481 -19.42 5.86 6.74
CA SER A 481 -18.96 4.81 7.65
C SER A 481 -20.05 4.53 8.69
N ASP A 482 -21.09 3.78 8.28
CA ASP A 482 -22.29 3.49 9.07
C ASP A 482 -22.79 2.06 8.80
N LYS A 483 -23.47 1.46 9.77
CA LYS A 483 -24.15 0.15 9.65
C LYS A 483 -25.29 0.17 8.63
N LYS A 484 -25.82 1.33 8.30
CA LYS A 484 -26.81 1.53 7.26
C LYS A 484 -26.15 2.14 6.03
N MET A 485 -26.21 1.44 4.91
CA MET A 485 -25.64 1.90 3.64
C MET A 485 -26.20 3.27 3.25
N LYS A 486 -25.29 4.21 2.97
CA LYS A 486 -25.63 5.55 2.51
C LYS A 486 -24.53 6.07 1.59
N VAL A 487 -24.87 6.34 0.34
CA VAL A 487 -24.03 7.04 -0.61
C VAL A 487 -24.09 8.53 -0.30
N LEU A 488 -22.93 9.17 -0.12
CA LEU A 488 -22.81 10.61 0.10
C LEU A 488 -22.58 11.34 -1.22
N SER A 489 -21.77 10.76 -2.11
CA SER A 489 -21.58 11.24 -3.49
C SER A 489 -21.03 10.16 -4.39
N GLU A 490 -21.27 10.34 -5.68
CA GLU A 490 -20.65 9.63 -6.78
C GLU A 490 -20.07 10.69 -7.72
N THR A 491 -18.82 10.53 -8.15
CA THR A 491 -18.09 11.49 -8.99
C THR A 491 -17.28 10.71 -10.02
N TYR A 492 -17.31 11.15 -11.26
CA TYR A 492 -16.50 10.58 -12.33
C TYR A 492 -15.19 11.36 -12.48
N PHE A 493 -14.05 10.65 -12.44
CA PHE A 493 -12.74 11.14 -12.83
C PHE A 493 -12.43 10.72 -14.26
N PRO A 494 -11.71 11.55 -15.05
CA PRO A 494 -11.51 11.28 -16.49
C PRO A 494 -10.48 10.17 -16.78
N ALA A 495 -10.15 9.32 -15.82
CA ALA A 495 -9.26 8.17 -15.96
C ALA A 495 -9.50 7.16 -14.82
N PRO A 496 -9.22 5.87 -15.01
CA PRO A 496 -9.29 4.82 -14.00
C PRO A 496 -8.62 5.17 -12.68
N ILE A 497 -9.19 4.71 -11.57
CA ILE A 497 -8.64 4.87 -10.22
C ILE A 497 -8.20 3.49 -9.72
N TYR A 498 -6.95 3.13 -9.97
CA TYR A 498 -6.39 1.83 -9.55
C TYR A 498 -5.72 1.90 -8.17
N SER A 499 -5.35 3.09 -7.71
CA SER A 499 -4.77 3.28 -6.39
C SER A 499 -5.84 3.45 -5.31
N THR A 500 -5.47 3.22 -4.06
CA THR A 500 -6.29 3.57 -2.91
C THR A 500 -6.18 5.07 -2.63
N PRO A 501 -7.30 5.79 -2.39
CA PRO A 501 -7.24 7.15 -1.88
C PRO A 501 -6.46 7.21 -0.56
N VAL A 502 -5.73 8.30 -0.31
CA VAL A 502 -4.98 8.49 0.93
C VAL A 502 -5.22 9.85 1.53
N VAL A 503 -5.03 9.99 2.83
CA VAL A 503 -5.22 11.27 3.54
C VAL A 503 -3.96 11.63 4.31
N ALA A 504 -3.44 12.82 4.03
CA ALA A 504 -2.36 13.40 4.82
C ALA A 504 -2.62 14.90 5.03
N ASN A 505 -2.27 15.41 6.20
CA ASN A 505 -2.26 16.84 6.50
C ASN A 505 -3.60 17.57 6.18
N GLY A 506 -4.74 16.84 6.36
CA GLY A 506 -6.09 17.36 6.10
C GLY A 506 -6.47 17.43 4.62
N ILE A 507 -5.68 16.85 3.74
CA ILE A 507 -5.92 16.74 2.29
C ILE A 507 -6.19 15.29 1.93
N LEU A 508 -7.20 15.07 1.09
CA LEU A 508 -7.48 13.78 0.47
C LEU A 508 -6.80 13.72 -0.89
N TYR A 509 -5.97 12.72 -1.12
CA TYR A 509 -5.29 12.51 -2.39
C TYR A 509 -5.92 11.34 -3.13
N VAL A 510 -6.22 11.56 -4.41
CA VAL A 510 -6.73 10.54 -5.33
C VAL A 510 -5.79 10.48 -6.54
N ALA A 511 -5.13 9.35 -6.73
CA ALA A 511 -4.35 9.11 -7.94
C ALA A 511 -5.22 8.30 -8.92
N THR A 512 -5.45 8.89 -10.10
CA THR A 512 -5.92 8.16 -11.26
C THR A 512 -4.72 7.56 -12.00
N GLN A 513 -4.93 6.81 -13.06
CA GLN A 513 -3.81 6.33 -13.89
C GLN A 513 -2.89 7.46 -14.36
N SER A 514 -3.43 8.64 -14.62
CA SER A 514 -2.71 9.74 -15.29
C SER A 514 -2.47 10.98 -14.42
N HIS A 515 -3.20 11.16 -13.33
CA HIS A 515 -3.11 12.37 -12.49
C HIS A 515 -3.20 12.06 -11.00
N LEU A 516 -2.53 12.88 -10.21
CA LEU A 516 -2.72 12.95 -8.76
C LEU A 516 -3.48 14.24 -8.42
N TYR A 517 -4.62 14.08 -7.76
CA TYR A 517 -5.47 15.18 -7.29
C TYR A 517 -5.32 15.37 -5.79
N ALA A 518 -5.11 16.62 -5.36
CA ALA A 518 -5.20 17.03 -3.96
C ALA A 518 -6.57 17.65 -3.70
N LEU A 519 -7.38 17.04 -2.87
CA LEU A 519 -8.77 17.39 -2.63
C LEU A 519 -8.97 17.95 -1.22
N TYR A 520 -9.79 19.00 -1.09
CA TYR A 520 -10.08 19.64 0.19
C TYR A 520 -11.49 20.24 0.18
N ASP A 521 -12.02 20.57 1.34
CA ASP A 521 -13.30 21.28 1.44
C ASP A 521 -13.08 22.81 1.42
N GLU A 522 -13.33 23.45 0.28
CA GLU A 522 -13.18 24.90 0.08
C GLU A 522 -14.08 25.72 1.02
N GLY A 523 -15.27 25.21 1.36
CA GLY A 523 -16.20 25.89 2.24
C GLY A 523 -15.64 26.03 3.65
N ARG A 524 -15.03 24.98 4.16
CA ARG A 524 -14.37 24.98 5.48
C ARG A 524 -13.10 25.81 5.49
N ALA A 525 -12.29 25.75 4.44
CA ALA A 525 -11.07 26.55 4.33
C ALA A 525 -11.38 28.05 4.36
N LYS A 526 -12.42 28.51 3.66
CA LYS A 526 -12.89 29.91 3.69
C LYS A 526 -13.37 30.31 5.07
N SER A 527 -14.20 29.49 5.73
CA SER A 527 -14.75 29.77 7.07
C SER A 527 -13.63 29.89 8.13
N ALA A 528 -12.59 29.06 8.09
CA ALA A 528 -11.45 29.15 8.99
C ALA A 528 -10.64 30.44 8.77
N THR A 529 -10.44 30.85 7.52
CA THR A 529 -9.74 32.10 7.16
C THR A 529 -10.51 33.35 7.62
N ASP A 530 -11.84 33.34 7.49
CA ASP A 530 -12.70 34.45 7.90
C ASP A 530 -12.75 34.62 9.43
N GLN A 531 -12.72 33.50 10.19
CA GLN A 531 -12.62 33.54 11.65
C GLN A 531 -11.27 34.08 12.15
N ILE A 532 -10.17 33.82 11.43
CA ILE A 532 -8.85 34.38 11.77
C ILE A 532 -8.79 35.89 11.49
N LYS A 533 -9.42 36.36 10.41
CA LYS A 533 -9.47 37.78 10.05
C LYS A 533 -10.42 38.59 10.95
N SER A 534 -11.35 37.96 11.66
CA SER A 534 -12.30 38.61 12.56
C SER A 534 -11.84 38.69 14.02
N LYS A 535 -10.69 38.12 14.35
CA LYS A 535 -9.97 38.24 15.62
C LYS A 535 -8.79 39.23 15.50
#